data_d8f37d92ec3ecc0b52795bb477156274
#
_entry.id   d8f37d92ec3ecc0b52795bb477156274
#
_cell.length_a   1.000
_cell.length_b   1.000
_cell.length_c   1.000
_cell.angle_alpha   90.00
_cell.angle_beta   90.00
_cell.angle_gamma   90.00
#
_symmetry.space_group_name_H-M   'P 1'
#
loop_
_entity.id
_entity.type
_entity.pdbx_description
1 polymer ?
#
loop_
_entity_poly.entity_id
_entity_poly.type
_entity_poly.pdbx_seq_one_letter_code
_entity_poly.pdbx_strand_id
1 'polypeptide(L)'
;MPKLRELGVNLWLRYVDDIFVTLNDNEETSALLEFMNKQHPNLRFTTELEDNNRLPFLDTCVIRRVNKYCTTIYRKKTFTGVYLNWKSLTSRKYKIGLIRCLADRIWKICTEEKERETELVNLRTILSRNDYLSDFVEQCITRYIAGKMKPAEQTPPEKLHKRFIKLPYVGRSCDDFAFQLKKLVNKNLPDVELTIAFQAPMTIGKLFPFKDNIKNVKDRFLVVYSLKCSTCNAEYIGKTRRILRHRLKEHMTEPKSACRDHELKNQGHHINHGGVEILDNDLKLQVKECLHIMKRKPFLNKQLNAQNEFDLKTITISTYPQKRTKK
;
A
#
# COMPACT_ATOMS: atom_id res chain seq x y z
N MET A 1 0.86 -19.77 27.96
CA MET A 1 -0.12 -18.96 28.73
C MET A 1 -0.07 -19.12 30.27
N PRO A 2 0.24 -20.29 30.89
CA PRO A 2 0.29 -20.37 32.36
C PRO A 2 1.28 -19.37 32.99
N LYS A 3 2.50 -19.30 32.47
CA LYS A 3 3.57 -18.45 32.98
C LYS A 3 3.31 -16.95 32.94
N LEU A 4 2.48 -16.46 32.01
CA LEU A 4 2.07 -15.05 31.95
C LEU A 4 1.09 -14.69 33.06
N ARG A 5 0.23 -15.64 33.47
CA ARG A 5 -0.69 -15.46 34.61
C ARG A 5 0.07 -15.40 35.94
N GLU A 6 1.12 -16.22 36.10
CA GLU A 6 2.02 -16.19 37.27
C GLU A 6 2.75 -14.83 37.39
N LEU A 7 2.96 -14.14 36.27
CA LEU A 7 3.52 -12.78 36.17
C LEU A 7 2.44 -11.68 36.23
N GLY A 8 1.26 -11.97 36.78
CA GLY A 8 0.21 -10.97 37.01
C GLY A 8 -0.51 -10.47 35.76
N VAL A 9 -0.32 -11.10 34.61
CA VAL A 9 -0.95 -10.66 33.35
C VAL A 9 -2.42 -11.03 33.31
N ASN A 10 -3.31 -10.01 33.29
CA ASN A 10 -4.76 -10.17 33.18
C ASN A 10 -5.25 -10.13 31.73
N LEU A 11 -4.69 -9.24 30.94
CA LEU A 11 -5.06 -9.09 29.52
C LEU A 11 -3.78 -9.02 28.68
N TRP A 12 -3.79 -9.71 27.55
CA TRP A 12 -2.73 -9.71 26.57
C TRP A 12 -3.31 -9.55 25.17
N LEU A 13 -3.04 -8.40 24.54
CA LEU A 13 -3.44 -8.12 23.17
C LEU A 13 -2.20 -7.83 22.34
N ARG A 14 -2.05 -8.49 21.19
CA ARG A 14 -0.91 -8.30 20.29
C ARG A 14 -1.36 -7.85 18.92
N TYR A 15 -0.72 -6.82 18.41
CA TYR A 15 -0.83 -6.36 17.05
C TYR A 15 0.55 -6.26 16.40
N VAL A 16 0.89 -7.23 15.55
CA VAL A 16 2.20 -7.40 14.90
C VAL A 16 3.35 -7.42 15.91
N ASP A 17 4.04 -6.31 16.15
CA ASP A 17 5.14 -6.08 17.09
C ASP A 17 4.71 -5.36 18.37
N ASP A 18 3.61 -4.64 18.35
CA ASP A 18 3.07 -3.96 19.52
C ASP A 18 2.23 -4.89 20.40
N ILE A 19 2.41 -4.79 21.73
CA ILE A 19 1.70 -5.60 22.72
C ILE A 19 1.10 -4.68 23.77
N PHE A 20 -0.20 -4.83 24.02
CA PHE A 20 -0.91 -4.18 25.14
C PHE A 20 -1.15 -5.19 26.25
N VAL A 21 -0.77 -4.85 27.47
CA VAL A 21 -0.89 -5.72 28.65
C VAL A 21 -1.55 -4.97 29.79
N THR A 22 -2.41 -5.65 30.55
CA THR A 22 -2.83 -5.20 31.88
C THR A 22 -2.27 -6.12 32.93
N LEU A 23 -1.69 -5.55 33.98
CA LEU A 23 -1.09 -6.24 35.10
C LEU A 23 -1.87 -5.93 36.39
N ASN A 24 -1.69 -6.78 37.40
CA ASN A 24 -2.28 -6.52 38.73
C ASN A 24 -1.56 -5.37 39.44
N ASP A 25 -0.23 -5.30 39.31
CA ASP A 25 0.62 -4.28 39.93
C ASP A 25 1.71 -3.81 38.94
N ASN A 26 2.17 -2.57 39.15
CA ASN A 26 3.25 -1.96 38.36
C ASN A 26 4.61 -2.64 38.60
N GLU A 27 4.85 -3.22 39.77
CA GLU A 27 6.10 -3.92 40.12
C GLU A 27 6.32 -5.16 39.22
N GLU A 28 5.25 -5.80 38.76
CA GLU A 28 5.27 -6.97 37.88
C GLU A 28 5.78 -6.64 36.45
N THR A 29 5.79 -5.36 36.06
CA THR A 29 6.21 -4.94 34.72
C THR A 29 7.66 -5.30 34.43
N SER A 30 8.56 -5.09 35.39
CA SER A 30 9.99 -5.38 35.23
C SER A 30 10.25 -6.87 35.06
N ALA A 31 9.55 -7.69 35.84
CA ALA A 31 9.66 -9.16 35.78
C ALA A 31 9.14 -9.68 34.43
N LEU A 32 8.02 -9.13 33.95
CA LEU A 32 7.46 -9.47 32.64
C LEU A 32 8.41 -9.07 31.49
N LEU A 33 8.99 -7.87 31.54
CA LEU A 33 9.93 -7.39 30.52
C LEU A 33 11.19 -8.28 30.49
N GLU A 34 11.74 -8.63 31.65
CA GLU A 34 12.90 -9.51 31.74
C GLU A 34 12.57 -10.90 31.16
N PHE A 35 11.41 -11.45 31.53
CA PHE A 35 10.93 -12.72 30.99
C PHE A 35 10.81 -12.67 29.46
N MET A 36 10.22 -11.62 28.90
CA MET A 36 10.04 -11.46 27.44
C MET A 36 11.38 -11.34 26.73
N ASN A 37 12.33 -10.59 27.26
CA ASN A 37 13.64 -10.39 26.65
C ASN A 37 14.55 -11.64 26.74
N LYS A 38 14.23 -12.60 27.60
CA LYS A 38 14.92 -13.90 27.66
C LYS A 38 14.43 -14.92 26.66
N GLN A 39 13.30 -14.68 25.96
CA GLN A 39 12.72 -15.68 25.07
C GLN A 39 13.51 -15.88 23.80
N HIS A 40 14.17 -14.84 23.27
CA HIS A 40 14.94 -14.95 22.03
C HIS A 40 16.08 -13.91 21.98
N PRO A 41 17.31 -14.30 21.61
CA PRO A 41 18.48 -13.42 21.68
C PRO A 41 18.40 -12.21 20.71
N ASN A 42 17.66 -12.34 19.60
CA ASN A 42 17.54 -11.30 18.59
C ASN A 42 16.27 -10.44 18.73
N LEU A 43 15.45 -10.68 19.76
CA LEU A 43 14.25 -9.87 20.03
C LEU A 43 14.48 -9.08 21.32
N ARG A 44 14.21 -7.79 21.26
CA ARG A 44 14.29 -6.91 22.41
C ARG A 44 13.01 -6.11 22.55
N PHE A 45 12.36 -6.25 23.70
CA PHE A 45 11.16 -5.51 24.07
C PHE A 45 11.53 -4.30 24.92
N THR A 46 10.77 -3.24 24.77
CA THR A 46 10.74 -2.04 25.62
C THR A 46 9.34 -1.89 26.18
N THR A 47 9.17 -1.16 27.27
CA THR A 47 7.86 -0.90 27.86
C THR A 47 7.56 0.59 27.88
N GLU A 48 6.29 0.93 27.67
CA GLU A 48 5.68 2.22 28.03
C GLU A 48 4.64 1.96 29.12
N LEU A 49 4.69 2.76 30.18
CA LEU A 49 3.69 2.71 31.25
C LEU A 49 2.62 3.79 31.03
N GLU A 50 1.45 3.56 31.62
CA GLU A 50 0.43 4.59 31.61
C GLU A 50 0.91 5.85 32.37
N ASP A 51 0.60 7.02 31.82
CA ASP A 51 0.80 8.31 32.46
C ASP A 51 -0.55 9.00 32.64
N ASN A 52 -0.83 9.46 33.87
CA ASN A 52 -2.10 10.12 34.20
C ASN A 52 -3.34 9.31 33.78
N ASN A 53 -3.32 7.99 34.02
CA ASN A 53 -4.36 7.04 33.62
C ASN A 53 -4.58 6.97 32.10
N ARG A 54 -3.58 7.31 31.29
CA ARG A 54 -3.63 7.28 29.83
C ARG A 54 -2.47 6.48 29.27
N LEU A 55 -2.76 5.57 28.36
CA LEU A 55 -1.75 4.80 27.65
C LEU A 55 -2.03 4.82 26.14
N PRO A 56 -1.11 5.36 25.34
CA PRO A 56 -1.20 5.22 23.89
C PRO A 56 -0.99 3.76 23.44
N PHE A 57 -1.87 3.29 22.58
CA PHE A 57 -1.68 2.01 21.91
C PHE A 57 -2.14 2.12 20.46
N LEU A 58 -1.24 1.95 19.51
CA LEU A 58 -1.45 2.20 18.07
C LEU A 58 -1.91 3.65 17.82
N ASP A 59 -3.10 3.84 17.28
CA ASP A 59 -3.70 5.16 17.02
C ASP A 59 -4.81 5.52 18.03
N THR A 60 -4.88 4.76 19.13
CA THR A 60 -5.87 4.89 20.21
C THR A 60 -5.16 5.24 21.51
N CYS A 61 -5.75 6.13 22.29
CA CYS A 61 -5.37 6.36 23.69
C CYS A 61 -6.38 5.65 24.58
N VAL A 62 -5.91 4.67 25.34
CA VAL A 62 -6.70 4.00 26.39
C VAL A 62 -6.68 4.86 27.65
N ILE A 63 -7.84 5.12 28.22
CA ILE A 63 -8.03 5.93 29.43
C ILE A 63 -8.61 5.02 30.49
N ARG A 64 -7.88 4.86 31.62
CA ARG A 64 -8.37 4.12 32.79
C ARG A 64 -9.28 4.99 33.62
N ARG A 65 -10.50 4.54 33.89
CA ARG A 65 -11.48 5.11 34.81
C ARG A 65 -11.67 4.14 35.99
N VAL A 66 -12.35 4.59 37.04
CA VAL A 66 -12.53 3.80 38.28
C VAL A 66 -13.01 2.37 38.02
N ASN A 67 -14.02 2.19 37.14
CA ASN A 67 -14.64 0.87 36.90
C ASN A 67 -14.67 0.48 35.41
N LYS A 68 -13.98 1.21 34.52
CA LYS A 68 -14.01 0.95 33.09
C LYS A 68 -12.80 1.54 32.38
N TYR A 69 -12.55 1.03 31.19
CA TYR A 69 -11.64 1.66 30.23
C TYR A 69 -12.42 2.41 29.16
N CYS A 70 -11.94 3.58 28.80
CA CYS A 70 -12.45 4.39 27.73
C CYS A 70 -11.37 4.59 26.67
N THR A 71 -11.76 4.88 25.45
CA THR A 71 -10.80 5.11 24.39
C THR A 71 -11.06 6.43 23.68
N THR A 72 -9.99 7.09 23.25
CA THR A 72 -10.02 8.28 22.40
C THR A 72 -8.90 8.21 21.37
N ILE A 73 -8.86 9.15 20.42
CA ILE A 73 -7.85 9.16 19.35
C ILE A 73 -6.50 9.60 19.93
N TYR A 74 -5.47 8.79 19.69
CA TYR A 74 -4.09 9.18 19.95
C TYR A 74 -3.48 9.89 18.74
N ARG A 75 -2.78 10.98 19.00
CA ARG A 75 -1.97 11.68 18.01
C ARG A 75 -0.55 11.82 18.51
N LYS A 76 0.39 11.31 17.73
CA LYS A 76 1.82 11.46 18.05
C LYS A 76 2.19 12.94 18.15
N LYS A 77 3.21 13.27 18.94
CA LYS A 77 3.72 14.65 19.06
C LYS A 77 4.15 15.27 17.73
N THR A 78 4.50 14.43 16.75
CA THR A 78 4.88 14.82 15.39
C THR A 78 3.68 15.05 14.46
N PHE A 79 2.44 14.87 14.94
CA PHE A 79 1.25 15.04 14.13
C PHE A 79 1.05 16.52 13.76
N THR A 80 1.06 16.82 12.47
CA THR A 80 0.96 18.18 11.94
C THR A 80 -0.46 18.64 11.67
N GLY A 81 -1.42 17.73 11.55
CA GLY A 81 -2.80 18.04 11.15
C GLY A 81 -2.93 18.40 9.65
N VAL A 82 -1.89 18.19 8.84
CA VAL A 82 -1.95 18.47 7.40
C VAL A 82 -2.68 17.34 6.69
N TYR A 83 -3.78 17.68 6.05
CA TYR A 83 -4.60 16.82 5.21
C TYR A 83 -4.77 17.40 3.81
N LEU A 84 -5.62 16.77 3.00
CA LEU A 84 -6.00 17.29 1.69
C LEU A 84 -6.59 18.70 1.84
N ASN A 85 -5.90 19.71 1.30
CA ASN A 85 -6.32 21.09 1.39
C ASN A 85 -7.58 21.34 0.53
N TRP A 86 -8.47 22.21 1.02
CA TRP A 86 -9.71 22.59 0.31
C TRP A 86 -9.44 23.20 -1.07
N LYS A 87 -8.40 24.02 -1.18
CA LYS A 87 -8.03 24.70 -2.45
C LYS A 87 -7.31 23.77 -3.43
N SER A 88 -6.93 22.54 -3.03
CA SER A 88 -6.29 21.60 -3.93
C SER A 88 -7.18 21.25 -5.14
N LEU A 89 -6.56 21.07 -6.30
CA LEU A 89 -7.24 20.66 -7.53
C LEU A 89 -7.58 19.17 -7.47
N THR A 90 -8.62 18.83 -6.70
CA THR A 90 -9.15 17.48 -6.53
C THR A 90 -10.67 17.50 -6.47
N SER A 91 -11.30 16.42 -6.91
CA SER A 91 -12.74 16.27 -6.89
C SER A 91 -13.31 16.45 -5.47
N ARG A 92 -14.45 17.13 -5.38
CA ARG A 92 -15.18 17.36 -4.13
C ARG A 92 -15.51 16.08 -3.39
N LYS A 93 -15.70 14.96 -4.09
CA LYS A 93 -15.97 13.65 -3.47
C LYS A 93 -14.85 13.19 -2.54
N TYR A 94 -13.57 13.48 -2.86
CA TYR A 94 -12.44 13.11 -2.01
C TYR A 94 -12.38 13.97 -0.76
N LYS A 95 -12.76 15.25 -0.86
CA LYS A 95 -12.88 16.18 0.29
C LYS A 95 -13.99 15.75 1.24
N ILE A 96 -15.14 15.35 0.72
CA ILE A 96 -16.24 14.74 1.48
C ILE A 96 -15.80 13.42 2.11
N GLY A 97 -15.10 12.58 1.33
CA GLY A 97 -14.58 11.30 1.79
C GLY A 97 -13.63 11.45 2.97
N LEU A 98 -12.74 12.45 2.94
CA LEU A 98 -11.84 12.77 4.05
C LEU A 98 -12.62 13.10 5.33
N ILE A 99 -13.59 14.02 5.26
CA ILE A 99 -14.39 14.42 6.43
C ILE A 99 -15.11 13.20 7.00
N ARG A 100 -15.75 12.40 6.14
CA ARG A 100 -16.46 11.18 6.56
C ARG A 100 -15.53 10.14 7.19
N CYS A 101 -14.35 9.93 6.63
CA CYS A 101 -13.36 9.01 7.15
C CYS A 101 -12.90 9.42 8.56
N LEU A 102 -12.61 10.71 8.75
CA LEU A 102 -12.19 11.24 10.05
C LEU A 102 -13.32 11.21 11.07
N ALA A 103 -14.55 11.53 10.69
CA ALA A 103 -15.72 11.40 11.55
C ALA A 103 -16.03 9.95 11.92
N ASP A 104 -15.92 9.00 10.97
CA ASP A 104 -16.08 7.56 11.21
C ASP A 104 -15.02 7.03 12.19
N ARG A 105 -13.79 7.51 12.06
CA ARG A 105 -12.71 7.18 12.99
C ARG A 105 -13.02 7.65 14.42
N ILE A 106 -13.50 8.88 14.59
CA ILE A 106 -13.93 9.40 15.89
C ILE A 106 -15.03 8.51 16.47
N TRP A 107 -16.04 8.18 15.67
CA TRP A 107 -17.17 7.38 16.11
C TRP A 107 -16.79 5.96 16.53
N LYS A 108 -15.82 5.35 15.85
CA LYS A 108 -15.34 3.99 16.13
C LYS A 108 -14.39 3.91 17.32
N ILE A 109 -13.54 4.93 17.48
CA ILE A 109 -12.48 4.91 18.50
C ILE A 109 -12.97 5.48 19.82
N CYS A 110 -13.71 6.60 19.81
CA CYS A 110 -14.15 7.24 21.06
C CYS A 110 -15.34 6.51 21.66
N THR A 111 -15.17 5.91 22.82
CA THR A 111 -16.23 5.14 23.49
C THR A 111 -17.22 6.03 24.24
N GLU A 112 -16.76 7.18 24.78
CA GLU A 112 -17.61 8.12 25.52
C GLU A 112 -18.04 9.31 24.65
N GLU A 113 -19.24 9.83 24.91
CA GLU A 113 -19.78 10.98 24.18
C GLU A 113 -18.94 12.23 24.38
N LYS A 114 -18.49 12.50 25.58
CA LYS A 114 -17.59 13.63 25.91
C LYS A 114 -16.30 13.60 25.09
N GLU A 115 -15.69 12.43 24.93
CA GLU A 115 -14.48 12.27 24.13
C GLU A 115 -14.79 12.46 22.63
N ARG A 116 -15.96 11.99 22.15
CA ARG A 116 -16.42 12.22 20.77
C ARG A 116 -16.61 13.72 20.47
N GLU A 117 -17.26 14.44 21.35
CA GLU A 117 -17.47 15.89 21.20
C GLU A 117 -16.14 16.63 21.15
N THR A 118 -15.22 16.31 22.07
CA THR A 118 -13.87 16.88 22.08
C THR A 118 -13.15 16.62 20.76
N GLU A 119 -13.21 15.41 20.25
CA GLU A 119 -12.56 15.02 18.99
C GLU A 119 -13.26 15.64 17.76
N LEU A 120 -14.58 15.87 17.78
CA LEU A 120 -15.28 16.62 16.74
C LEU A 120 -14.87 18.10 16.71
N VAL A 121 -14.65 18.72 17.86
CA VAL A 121 -14.10 20.09 17.94
C VAL A 121 -12.68 20.12 17.37
N ASN A 122 -11.83 19.16 17.74
CA ASN A 122 -10.49 19.02 17.18
C ASN A 122 -10.52 18.84 15.65
N LEU A 123 -11.44 18.02 15.15
CA LEU A 123 -11.62 17.79 13.71
C LEU A 123 -11.97 19.08 12.97
N ARG A 124 -12.91 19.88 13.50
CA ARG A 124 -13.27 21.20 12.95
C ARG A 124 -12.06 22.12 12.87
N THR A 125 -11.29 22.18 13.94
CA THR A 125 -10.07 23.00 14.00
C THR A 125 -9.04 22.55 12.97
N ILE A 126 -8.81 21.24 12.84
CA ILE A 126 -7.88 20.67 11.86
C ILE A 126 -8.34 20.99 10.43
N LEU A 127 -9.63 20.81 10.12
CA LEU A 127 -10.16 21.07 8.79
C LEU A 127 -10.15 22.58 8.45
N SER A 128 -10.40 23.45 9.41
CA SER A 128 -10.26 24.92 9.24
C SER A 128 -8.82 25.28 8.86
N ARG A 129 -7.80 24.70 9.50
CA ARG A 129 -6.39 24.90 9.14
C ARG A 129 -6.04 24.39 7.74
N ASN A 130 -6.85 23.49 7.17
CA ASN A 130 -6.73 22.99 5.80
C ASN A 130 -7.68 23.72 4.83
N ASP A 131 -8.10 24.95 5.17
CA ASP A 131 -8.94 25.86 4.37
C ASP A 131 -10.37 25.36 4.09
N TYR A 132 -10.89 24.36 4.85
CA TYR A 132 -12.27 23.90 4.67
C TYR A 132 -13.27 24.93 5.20
N LEU A 133 -14.37 25.10 4.45
CA LEU A 133 -15.47 25.98 4.84
C LEU A 133 -16.27 25.35 5.99
N SER A 134 -16.48 26.10 7.07
CA SER A 134 -17.14 25.63 8.28
C SER A 134 -18.52 25.02 8.01
N ASP A 135 -19.39 25.73 7.26
CA ASP A 135 -20.73 25.25 6.93
C ASP A 135 -20.71 23.92 6.15
N PHE A 136 -19.74 23.78 5.25
CA PHE A 136 -19.58 22.55 4.49
C PHE A 136 -19.13 21.39 5.38
N VAL A 137 -18.23 21.62 6.32
CA VAL A 137 -17.78 20.62 7.30
C VAL A 137 -18.95 20.18 8.17
N GLU A 138 -19.72 21.13 8.71
CA GLU A 138 -20.90 20.84 9.54
C GLU A 138 -21.95 20.02 8.79
N GLN A 139 -22.27 20.39 7.57
CA GLN A 139 -23.19 19.60 6.73
C GLN A 139 -22.71 18.17 6.52
N CYS A 140 -21.40 17.97 6.30
CA CYS A 140 -20.85 16.64 6.11
C CYS A 140 -20.89 15.80 7.38
N ILE A 141 -20.54 16.38 8.54
CA ILE A 141 -20.57 15.73 9.84
C ILE A 141 -22.02 15.37 10.22
N THR A 142 -22.95 16.33 10.13
CA THR A 142 -24.35 16.10 10.45
C THR A 142 -24.97 14.99 9.60
N ARG A 143 -24.71 14.99 8.28
CA ARG A 143 -25.17 13.92 7.38
C ARG A 143 -24.56 12.56 7.73
N TYR A 144 -23.29 12.55 8.15
CA TYR A 144 -22.64 11.32 8.59
C TYR A 144 -23.30 10.76 9.84
N ILE A 145 -23.50 11.58 10.87
CA ILE A 145 -24.14 11.20 12.15
C ILE A 145 -25.58 10.72 11.90
N ALA A 146 -26.38 11.47 11.13
CA ALA A 146 -27.73 11.10 10.77
C ALA A 146 -27.79 9.74 10.03
N GLY A 147 -26.80 9.48 9.17
CA GLY A 147 -26.69 8.18 8.48
C GLY A 147 -26.36 7.01 9.42
N LYS A 148 -25.63 7.26 10.52
CA LYS A 148 -25.34 6.22 11.53
C LYS A 148 -26.52 5.91 12.45
N MET A 149 -27.42 6.85 12.64
CA MET A 149 -28.62 6.69 13.49
C MET A 149 -29.79 6.03 12.75
N LYS A 150 -29.73 5.96 11.41
CA LYS A 150 -30.75 5.25 10.63
C LYS A 150 -30.57 3.74 10.76
N PRO A 151 -31.66 2.97 10.93
CA PRO A 151 -31.59 1.53 10.83
C PRO A 151 -31.02 1.14 9.45
N ALA A 152 -30.28 0.02 9.41
CA ALA A 152 -29.71 -0.49 8.17
C ALA A 152 -30.85 -0.75 7.17
N GLU A 153 -31.01 0.15 6.20
CA GLU A 153 -31.89 -0.11 5.05
C GLU A 153 -31.33 -1.30 4.26
N GLN A 154 -32.21 -2.10 3.73
CA GLN A 154 -31.86 -3.24 2.87
C GLN A 154 -30.87 -2.75 1.81
N THR A 155 -29.72 -3.37 1.74
CA THR A 155 -28.71 -3.05 0.72
C THR A 155 -29.36 -3.20 -0.66
N PRO A 156 -29.30 -2.19 -1.52
CA PRO A 156 -29.82 -2.32 -2.87
C PRO A 156 -29.19 -3.53 -3.56
N PRO A 157 -29.91 -4.21 -4.45
CA PRO A 157 -29.42 -5.39 -5.13
C PRO A 157 -28.06 -5.12 -5.77
N GLU A 158 -27.12 -6.04 -5.58
CA GLU A 158 -25.77 -5.89 -6.09
C GLU A 158 -25.81 -5.91 -7.63
N LYS A 159 -25.33 -4.83 -8.26
CA LYS A 159 -25.25 -4.76 -9.72
C LYS A 159 -24.28 -5.80 -10.25
N LEU A 160 -24.70 -6.54 -11.27
CA LEU A 160 -23.96 -7.67 -11.84
C LEU A 160 -22.59 -7.32 -12.42
N HIS A 161 -22.46 -6.11 -12.98
CA HIS A 161 -21.24 -5.70 -13.67
C HIS A 161 -20.66 -4.40 -13.13
N LYS A 162 -19.48 -4.48 -12.48
CA LYS A 162 -18.74 -3.29 -12.04
C LYS A 162 -17.80 -2.84 -13.15
N ARG A 163 -17.91 -1.59 -13.58
CA ARG A 163 -17.03 -0.96 -14.58
C ARG A 163 -16.28 0.21 -13.93
N PHE A 164 -15.00 0.32 -14.26
CA PHE A 164 -14.11 1.31 -13.70
C PHE A 164 -13.47 2.15 -14.79
N ILE A 165 -13.62 3.48 -14.72
CA ILE A 165 -13.03 4.44 -15.66
C ILE A 165 -12.14 5.42 -14.90
N LYS A 166 -10.95 5.69 -15.44
CA LYS A 166 -10.06 6.73 -14.96
C LYS A 166 -10.17 7.96 -15.86
N LEU A 167 -10.45 9.11 -15.25
CA LEU A 167 -10.52 10.39 -15.95
C LEU A 167 -9.52 11.40 -15.35
N PRO A 168 -8.89 12.26 -16.16
CA PRO A 168 -8.10 13.37 -15.63
C PRO A 168 -9.03 14.35 -14.91
N TYR A 169 -8.58 14.94 -13.81
CA TYR A 169 -9.31 15.96 -13.09
C TYR A 169 -8.69 17.33 -13.41
N VAL A 170 -9.40 18.14 -14.19
CA VAL A 170 -8.95 19.47 -14.60
C VAL A 170 -9.80 20.59 -14.00
N GLY A 171 -10.80 20.26 -13.17
CA GLY A 171 -11.66 21.22 -12.51
C GLY A 171 -13.06 20.69 -12.26
N ARG A 172 -13.94 21.58 -11.77
CA ARG A 172 -15.30 21.27 -11.32
C ARG A 172 -16.17 20.62 -12.41
N SER A 173 -15.99 21.03 -13.66
CA SER A 173 -16.69 20.44 -14.81
C SER A 173 -16.50 18.92 -14.94
N CYS A 174 -15.39 18.37 -14.40
CA CYS A 174 -15.18 16.94 -14.38
C CYS A 174 -16.14 16.21 -13.42
N ASP A 175 -16.50 16.85 -12.29
CA ASP A 175 -17.47 16.29 -11.36
C ASP A 175 -18.87 16.25 -12.00
N ASP A 176 -19.26 17.32 -12.69
CA ASP A 176 -20.55 17.44 -13.40
C ASP A 176 -20.63 16.44 -14.54
N PHE A 177 -19.57 16.32 -15.34
CA PHE A 177 -19.47 15.32 -16.40
C PHE A 177 -19.58 13.89 -15.84
N ALA A 178 -18.87 13.59 -14.77
CA ALA A 178 -18.93 12.28 -14.15
C ALA A 178 -20.33 11.94 -13.60
N PHE A 179 -21.03 12.95 -13.06
CA PHE A 179 -22.42 12.79 -12.61
C PHE A 179 -23.36 12.49 -13.78
N GLN A 180 -23.28 13.27 -14.85
CA GLN A 180 -24.10 13.06 -16.05
C GLN A 180 -23.81 11.70 -16.70
N LEU A 181 -22.53 11.33 -16.82
CA LEU A 181 -22.13 10.02 -17.37
C LEU A 181 -22.69 8.86 -16.55
N LYS A 182 -22.62 8.94 -15.21
CA LYS A 182 -23.24 7.93 -14.35
C LYS A 182 -24.75 7.84 -14.51
N LYS A 183 -25.43 9.00 -14.63
CA LYS A 183 -26.87 9.06 -14.85
C LYS A 183 -27.24 8.39 -16.18
N LEU A 184 -26.49 8.66 -17.24
CA LEU A 184 -26.66 8.08 -18.57
C LEU A 184 -26.46 6.55 -18.53
N VAL A 185 -25.39 6.08 -17.92
CA VAL A 185 -25.09 4.65 -17.79
C VAL A 185 -26.17 3.94 -16.96
N ASN A 186 -26.58 4.51 -15.84
CA ASN A 186 -27.65 3.92 -15.03
C ASN A 186 -29.00 3.83 -15.75
N LYS A 187 -29.29 4.78 -16.66
CA LYS A 187 -30.51 4.77 -17.47
C LYS A 187 -30.50 3.70 -18.55
N ASN A 188 -29.36 3.56 -19.26
CA ASN A 188 -29.27 2.67 -20.43
C ASN A 188 -28.74 1.27 -20.12
N LEU A 189 -27.99 1.12 -19.01
CA LEU A 189 -27.34 -0.11 -18.57
C LEU A 189 -27.58 -0.31 -17.06
N PRO A 190 -28.81 -0.65 -16.63
CA PRO A 190 -29.17 -0.72 -15.21
C PRO A 190 -28.33 -1.73 -14.40
N ASP A 191 -27.84 -2.79 -15.05
CA ASP A 191 -27.00 -3.83 -14.44
C ASP A 191 -25.56 -3.45 -14.28
N VAL A 192 -25.15 -2.26 -14.76
CA VAL A 192 -23.77 -1.78 -14.73
C VAL A 192 -23.60 -0.76 -13.61
N GLU A 193 -22.67 -1.03 -12.69
CA GLU A 193 -22.17 -0.05 -11.73
C GLU A 193 -20.92 0.65 -12.28
N LEU A 194 -21.07 1.93 -12.68
CA LEU A 194 -19.95 2.73 -13.16
C LEU A 194 -19.23 3.43 -12.01
N THR A 195 -17.98 3.06 -11.76
CA THR A 195 -17.09 3.76 -10.83
C THR A 195 -16.11 4.64 -11.62
N ILE A 196 -16.14 5.96 -11.35
CA ILE A 196 -15.24 6.92 -11.96
C ILE A 196 -14.19 7.35 -10.94
N ALA A 197 -12.91 7.11 -11.24
CA ALA A 197 -11.79 7.61 -10.48
C ALA A 197 -11.15 8.79 -11.20
N PHE A 198 -10.91 9.86 -10.47
CA PHE A 198 -10.19 11.00 -10.99
C PHE A 198 -8.69 10.87 -10.70
N GLN A 199 -7.88 11.23 -11.68
CA GLN A 199 -6.43 11.25 -11.59
C GLN A 199 -5.93 12.68 -11.79
N ALA A 200 -5.03 13.14 -10.91
CA ALA A 200 -4.36 14.41 -11.13
C ALA A 200 -3.52 14.36 -12.43
N PRO A 201 -3.71 15.28 -13.37
CA PRO A 201 -2.97 15.29 -14.64
C PRO A 201 -1.48 15.58 -14.42
N MET A 202 -1.16 16.40 -13.43
CA MET A 202 0.19 16.74 -13.03
C MET A 202 0.38 16.43 -11.53
N THR A 203 1.48 15.77 -11.20
CA THR A 203 1.91 15.54 -9.82
C THR A 203 3.31 16.09 -9.64
N ILE A 204 3.64 16.51 -8.42
CA ILE A 204 5.00 16.99 -8.06
C ILE A 204 6.06 15.96 -8.46
N GLY A 205 5.80 14.66 -8.30
CA GLY A 205 6.70 13.59 -8.72
C GLY A 205 6.97 13.52 -10.23
N LYS A 206 6.13 14.14 -11.08
CA LYS A 206 6.41 14.30 -12.52
C LYS A 206 7.34 15.47 -12.80
N LEU A 207 7.26 16.52 -11.98
CA LEU A 207 8.13 17.71 -12.10
C LEU A 207 9.53 17.44 -11.53
N PHE A 208 9.60 16.65 -10.47
CA PHE A 208 10.83 16.26 -9.79
C PHE A 208 10.97 14.74 -9.86
N PRO A 209 11.57 14.17 -10.90
CA PRO A 209 11.90 12.77 -10.93
C PRO A 209 13.02 12.51 -9.91
N PHE A 210 12.64 12.33 -8.64
CA PHE A 210 13.54 11.84 -7.60
C PHE A 210 13.93 10.40 -7.94
N LYS A 211 14.86 10.26 -8.86
CA LYS A 211 15.60 9.03 -9.04
C LYS A 211 16.95 9.28 -8.38
N ASP A 212 17.18 8.64 -7.26
CA ASP A 212 18.53 8.54 -6.72
C ASP A 212 19.42 8.07 -7.85
N ASN A 213 20.42 8.86 -8.17
CA ASN A 213 21.35 8.54 -9.24
C ASN A 213 22.29 7.44 -8.74
N ILE A 214 21.82 6.19 -8.80
CA ILE A 214 22.60 5.03 -8.39
C ILE A 214 23.77 4.91 -9.36
N LYS A 215 24.94 5.38 -8.92
CA LYS A 215 26.17 5.42 -9.75
C LYS A 215 26.64 4.03 -10.16
N ASN A 216 26.59 3.08 -9.23
CA ASN A 216 27.01 1.73 -9.50
C ASN A 216 25.87 0.95 -10.19
N VAL A 217 26.13 0.47 -11.40
CA VAL A 217 25.17 -0.29 -12.22
C VAL A 217 24.64 -1.54 -11.49
N LYS A 218 25.48 -2.21 -10.70
CA LYS A 218 25.10 -3.44 -9.97
C LYS A 218 24.15 -3.18 -8.81
N ASP A 219 24.03 -1.94 -8.34
CA ASP A 219 23.13 -1.55 -7.26
C ASP A 219 21.77 -1.09 -7.77
N ARG A 220 21.59 -0.97 -9.08
CA ARG A 220 20.29 -0.65 -9.69
C ARG A 220 19.29 -1.78 -9.50
N PHE A 221 18.03 -1.39 -9.41
CA PHE A 221 16.87 -2.28 -9.29
C PHE A 221 15.82 -1.91 -10.34
N LEU A 222 14.79 -2.74 -10.53
CA LEU A 222 13.77 -2.54 -11.56
C LEU A 222 14.39 -2.39 -12.96
N VAL A 223 15.29 -3.29 -13.33
CA VAL A 223 16.04 -3.23 -14.59
C VAL A 223 15.84 -4.45 -15.48
N VAL A 224 15.90 -4.21 -16.78
CA VAL A 224 16.16 -5.21 -17.81
C VAL A 224 17.63 -5.10 -18.18
N TYR A 225 18.34 -6.22 -18.21
CA TYR A 225 19.78 -6.24 -18.41
C TYR A 225 20.19 -7.32 -19.40
N SER A 226 21.37 -7.15 -20.00
CA SER A 226 22.01 -8.10 -20.87
C SER A 226 23.35 -8.56 -20.29
N LEU A 227 23.62 -9.85 -20.43
CA LEU A 227 24.90 -10.49 -20.14
C LEU A 227 25.43 -11.17 -21.40
N LYS A 228 26.75 -11.08 -21.65
CA LYS A 228 27.39 -11.70 -22.80
C LYS A 228 28.50 -12.64 -22.37
N CYS A 229 28.67 -13.73 -23.10
CA CYS A 229 29.84 -14.59 -22.97
C CYS A 229 31.05 -13.88 -23.59
N SER A 230 32.17 -13.85 -22.87
CA SER A 230 33.40 -13.22 -23.34
C SER A 230 34.08 -14.03 -24.46
N THR A 231 33.76 -15.32 -24.59
CA THR A 231 34.38 -16.21 -25.55
C THR A 231 33.60 -16.32 -26.85
N CYS A 232 32.27 -16.51 -26.81
CA CYS A 232 31.45 -16.73 -28.00
C CYS A 232 30.40 -15.64 -28.28
N ASN A 233 30.39 -14.56 -27.51
CA ASN A 233 29.41 -13.47 -27.58
C ASN A 233 27.94 -13.89 -27.43
N ALA A 234 27.64 -15.12 -27.03
CA ALA A 234 26.26 -15.53 -26.73
C ALA A 234 25.63 -14.61 -25.67
N GLU A 235 24.47 -14.10 -25.97
CA GLU A 235 23.78 -13.10 -25.16
C GLU A 235 22.64 -13.73 -24.35
N TYR A 236 22.46 -13.24 -23.11
CA TYR A 236 21.32 -13.50 -22.25
C TYR A 236 20.66 -12.17 -21.86
N ILE A 237 19.34 -12.07 -21.98
CA ILE A 237 18.56 -10.93 -21.53
C ILE A 237 17.67 -11.38 -20.36
N GLY A 238 17.72 -10.64 -19.26
CA GLY A 238 16.91 -10.92 -18.08
C GLY A 238 16.37 -9.66 -17.43
N LYS A 239 15.44 -9.85 -16.47
CA LYS A 239 14.88 -8.77 -15.66
C LYS A 239 15.07 -9.05 -14.18
N THR A 240 15.11 -7.99 -13.38
CA THR A 240 15.04 -8.09 -11.93
C THR A 240 14.30 -6.91 -11.32
N ARG A 241 13.46 -7.17 -10.31
CA ARG A 241 12.87 -6.14 -9.44
C ARG A 241 13.77 -5.84 -8.25
N ARG A 242 14.63 -6.79 -7.88
CA ARG A 242 15.61 -6.67 -6.79
C ARG A 242 16.88 -5.97 -7.27
N ILE A 243 17.78 -5.67 -6.34
CA ILE A 243 19.10 -5.14 -6.65
C ILE A 243 19.82 -6.12 -7.59
N LEU A 244 20.35 -5.61 -8.70
CA LEU A 244 20.95 -6.39 -9.77
C LEU A 244 22.08 -7.29 -9.29
N ARG A 245 22.90 -6.83 -8.33
CA ARG A 245 23.99 -7.61 -7.71
C ARG A 245 23.53 -8.98 -7.21
N HIS A 246 22.36 -9.06 -6.57
CA HIS A 246 21.82 -10.35 -6.11
C HIS A 246 21.47 -11.27 -7.26
N ARG A 247 20.88 -10.71 -8.32
CA ARG A 247 20.54 -11.49 -9.51
C ARG A 247 21.77 -11.99 -10.26
N LEU A 248 22.82 -11.18 -10.36
CA LEU A 248 24.10 -11.59 -10.95
C LEU A 248 24.74 -12.73 -10.16
N LYS A 249 24.69 -12.68 -8.82
CA LYS A 249 25.18 -13.76 -7.96
C LYS A 249 24.42 -15.07 -8.22
N GLU A 250 23.10 -15.02 -8.38
CA GLU A 250 22.28 -16.19 -8.74
C GLU A 250 22.75 -16.80 -10.09
N HIS A 251 23.03 -15.96 -11.10
CA HIS A 251 23.56 -16.44 -12.38
C HIS A 251 24.91 -17.13 -12.27
N MET A 252 25.73 -16.79 -11.28
CA MET A 252 27.02 -17.44 -11.04
C MET A 252 26.89 -18.76 -10.29
N THR A 253 25.91 -18.88 -9.38
CA THR A 253 25.83 -20.01 -8.43
C THR A 253 24.78 -21.06 -8.79
N GLU A 254 23.66 -20.66 -9.42
CA GLU A 254 22.55 -21.56 -9.70
C GLU A 254 22.77 -22.36 -11.01
N PRO A 255 22.90 -23.71 -10.95
CA PRO A 255 23.08 -24.54 -12.14
C PRO A 255 21.95 -24.44 -13.16
N LYS A 256 20.72 -24.12 -12.70
CA LYS A 256 19.54 -23.94 -13.57
C LYS A 256 19.54 -22.59 -14.32
N SER A 257 20.44 -21.69 -13.99
CA SER A 257 20.60 -20.43 -14.72
C SER A 257 21.13 -20.68 -16.11
N ALA A 258 20.51 -20.09 -17.14
CA ALA A 258 20.97 -20.23 -18.53
C ALA A 258 22.43 -19.76 -18.72
N CYS A 259 22.86 -18.76 -17.97
CA CYS A 259 24.25 -18.28 -17.97
C CYS A 259 25.19 -19.35 -17.41
N ARG A 260 24.87 -19.93 -16.26
CA ARG A 260 25.69 -20.97 -15.62
C ARG A 260 25.69 -22.29 -16.40
N ASP A 261 24.53 -22.69 -16.93
CA ASP A 261 24.39 -23.86 -17.80
C ASP A 261 25.27 -23.74 -19.06
N HIS A 262 25.36 -22.53 -19.63
CA HIS A 262 26.26 -22.28 -20.77
C HIS A 262 27.74 -22.47 -20.41
N GLU A 263 28.19 -21.95 -19.26
CA GLU A 263 29.56 -22.12 -18.79
C GLU A 263 29.90 -23.59 -18.49
N LEU A 264 28.95 -24.34 -17.89
CA LEU A 264 29.14 -25.73 -17.54
C LEU A 264 29.21 -26.66 -18.78
N LYS A 265 28.45 -26.34 -19.83
CA LYS A 265 28.39 -27.11 -21.05
C LYS A 265 29.53 -26.84 -22.03
N ASN A 266 30.13 -25.66 -21.92
CA ASN A 266 31.19 -25.24 -22.84
C ASN A 266 32.44 -24.88 -22.04
N GLN A 267 33.41 -25.79 -21.97
CA GLN A 267 34.66 -25.56 -21.25
C GLN A 267 35.39 -24.32 -21.80
N GLY A 268 35.85 -23.44 -20.92
CA GLY A 268 36.54 -22.21 -21.27
C GLY A 268 35.62 -21.03 -21.65
N HIS A 269 34.30 -21.23 -21.59
CA HIS A 269 33.35 -20.11 -21.76
C HIS A 269 33.04 -19.44 -20.44
N HIS A 270 33.09 -18.10 -20.40
CA HIS A 270 32.83 -17.32 -19.21
C HIS A 270 31.84 -16.15 -19.49
N ILE A 271 30.80 -16.05 -18.69
CA ILE A 271 29.86 -14.93 -18.77
C ILE A 271 30.47 -13.68 -18.11
N ASN A 272 30.50 -12.60 -18.85
CA ASN A 272 31.02 -11.32 -18.34
C ASN A 272 30.01 -10.63 -17.41
N HIS A 273 29.99 -11.01 -16.14
CA HIS A 273 29.16 -10.37 -15.11
C HIS A 273 29.61 -8.94 -14.72
N GLY A 274 30.86 -8.57 -15.08
CA GLY A 274 31.40 -7.23 -14.90
C GLY A 274 30.89 -6.24 -15.93
N GLY A 275 30.70 -6.69 -17.16
CA GLY A 275 30.22 -5.93 -18.31
C GLY A 275 28.70 -5.98 -18.51
N VAL A 276 27.91 -6.08 -17.43
CA VAL A 276 26.46 -6.06 -17.53
C VAL A 276 25.94 -4.78 -18.14
N GLU A 277 25.14 -4.88 -19.20
CA GLU A 277 24.51 -3.76 -19.88
C GLU A 277 23.06 -3.60 -19.38
N ILE A 278 22.65 -2.38 -18.94
CA ILE A 278 21.27 -2.07 -18.63
C ILE A 278 20.56 -1.66 -19.91
N LEU A 279 19.54 -2.43 -20.29
CA LEU A 279 18.76 -2.20 -21.51
C LEU A 279 17.56 -1.28 -21.26
N ASP A 280 16.95 -1.40 -20.07
CA ASP A 280 15.78 -0.61 -19.72
C ASP A 280 15.61 -0.53 -18.20
N ASN A 281 14.82 0.45 -17.76
CA ASN A 281 14.53 0.72 -16.36
C ASN A 281 13.08 1.17 -16.26
N ASP A 282 12.14 0.26 -15.92
CA ASP A 282 10.72 0.55 -15.87
C ASP A 282 10.00 -0.41 -14.89
N LEU A 283 8.83 0.00 -14.41
CA LEU A 283 7.91 -0.86 -13.67
C LEU A 283 7.33 -2.01 -14.53
N LYS A 284 7.26 -1.83 -15.84
CA LYS A 284 6.75 -2.81 -16.81
C LYS A 284 7.85 -3.76 -17.32
N LEU A 285 8.68 -4.26 -16.42
CA LEU A 285 9.84 -5.09 -16.75
C LEU A 285 9.54 -6.29 -17.64
N GLN A 286 8.38 -6.95 -17.44
CA GLN A 286 7.98 -8.11 -18.24
C GLN A 286 7.86 -7.75 -19.73
N VAL A 287 7.16 -6.68 -20.02
CA VAL A 287 6.94 -6.20 -21.39
C VAL A 287 8.25 -5.75 -22.02
N LYS A 288 9.07 -5.02 -21.26
CA LYS A 288 10.36 -4.53 -21.73
C LYS A 288 11.35 -5.66 -22.01
N GLU A 289 11.44 -6.64 -21.13
CA GLU A 289 12.25 -7.84 -21.35
C GLU A 289 11.83 -8.55 -22.64
N CYS A 290 10.51 -8.83 -22.82
CA CYS A 290 10.00 -9.47 -24.04
C CYS A 290 10.36 -8.68 -25.31
N LEU A 291 10.20 -7.34 -25.29
CA LEU A 291 10.55 -6.49 -26.43
C LEU A 291 12.03 -6.57 -26.80
N HIS A 292 12.92 -6.51 -25.77
CA HIS A 292 14.36 -6.64 -26.01
C HIS A 292 14.75 -8.01 -26.53
N ILE A 293 14.14 -9.09 -25.98
CA ILE A 293 14.39 -10.45 -26.45
C ILE A 293 13.93 -10.63 -27.89
N MET A 294 12.73 -10.14 -28.25
CA MET A 294 12.23 -10.20 -29.63
C MET A 294 13.11 -9.43 -30.61
N LYS A 295 13.62 -8.28 -30.20
CA LYS A 295 14.48 -7.42 -31.02
C LYS A 295 15.88 -8.01 -31.21
N ARG A 296 16.52 -8.51 -30.13
CA ARG A 296 17.92 -8.95 -30.13
C ARG A 296 18.10 -10.45 -30.37
N LYS A 297 17.03 -11.26 -30.18
CA LYS A 297 17.02 -12.74 -30.32
C LYS A 297 18.20 -13.42 -29.62
N PRO A 298 18.39 -13.18 -28.31
CA PRO A 298 19.56 -13.66 -27.56
C PRO A 298 19.60 -15.19 -27.51
N PHE A 299 20.79 -15.77 -27.76
CA PHE A 299 20.97 -17.22 -27.88
C PHE A 299 20.69 -17.98 -26.57
N LEU A 300 20.97 -17.41 -25.42
CA LEU A 300 20.84 -18.07 -24.12
C LEU A 300 19.41 -18.05 -23.53
N ASN A 301 18.47 -17.30 -24.11
CA ASN A 301 17.09 -17.25 -23.65
C ASN A 301 16.25 -18.43 -24.19
N LYS A 302 16.43 -19.62 -23.60
CA LYS A 302 15.77 -20.86 -24.01
C LYS A 302 14.25 -20.84 -23.98
N GLN A 303 13.65 -20.02 -23.11
CA GLN A 303 12.19 -19.94 -22.90
C GLN A 303 11.42 -19.45 -24.14
N LEU A 304 12.07 -18.73 -25.04
CA LEU A 304 11.44 -18.26 -26.29
C LEU A 304 11.45 -19.31 -27.40
N ASN A 305 12.40 -20.22 -27.35
CA ASN A 305 12.44 -21.34 -28.32
C ASN A 305 11.44 -22.45 -27.97
N ALA A 306 10.94 -22.50 -26.73
CA ALA A 306 9.96 -23.47 -26.26
C ALA A 306 8.50 -22.96 -26.23
N GLN A 307 8.29 -21.66 -26.32
CA GLN A 307 6.98 -21.02 -26.27
C GLN A 307 6.79 -20.14 -27.52
N ASN A 308 6.39 -20.75 -28.61
CA ASN A 308 5.86 -20.06 -29.80
C ASN A 308 4.54 -19.30 -29.53
N GLU A 309 4.17 -19.04 -28.26
CA GLU A 309 2.86 -18.52 -27.87
C GLU A 309 2.86 -17.12 -27.22
N PHE A 310 3.97 -16.40 -27.18
CA PHE A 310 3.91 -14.99 -26.80
C PHE A 310 3.68 -14.11 -28.03
N ASP A 311 2.48 -14.18 -28.57
CA ASP A 311 2.00 -13.18 -29.52
C ASP A 311 1.79 -11.86 -28.73
N LEU A 312 2.45 -10.80 -29.15
CA LEU A 312 2.32 -9.44 -28.59
C LEU A 312 0.86 -8.97 -28.54
N LYS A 313 -0.01 -9.50 -29.36
CA LYS A 313 -1.44 -9.24 -29.35
C LYS A 313 -2.12 -9.67 -28.06
N THR A 314 -1.61 -10.68 -27.38
CA THR A 314 -2.17 -11.17 -26.10
C THR A 314 -1.77 -10.31 -24.90
N ILE A 315 -0.66 -9.58 -24.97
CA ILE A 315 -0.17 -8.71 -23.88
C ILE A 315 -0.90 -7.37 -23.84
N THR A 316 -1.39 -6.90 -24.98
CA THR A 316 -2.05 -5.58 -25.09
C THR A 316 -3.53 -5.58 -24.71
N ILE A 317 -4.19 -6.72 -24.62
CA ILE A 317 -5.66 -6.83 -24.43
C ILE A 317 -6.06 -7.27 -23.04
N SER A 318 -5.18 -7.87 -22.24
CA SER A 318 -5.51 -8.40 -20.90
C SER A 318 -5.40 -7.35 -19.80
N THR A 319 -6.17 -6.28 -19.87
CA THR A 319 -6.38 -5.39 -18.72
C THR A 319 -7.53 -5.84 -17.81
N TYR A 320 -8.22 -6.94 -18.13
CA TYR A 320 -9.32 -7.46 -17.32
C TYR A 320 -9.24 -9.00 -17.19
N PRO A 321 -9.39 -9.56 -15.98
CA PRO A 321 -9.48 -11.00 -15.81
C PRO A 321 -10.80 -11.49 -16.45
N GLN A 322 -10.72 -12.27 -17.48
CA GLN A 322 -11.88 -13.02 -17.96
C GLN A 322 -12.27 -14.06 -16.91
N LYS A 323 -13.54 -14.05 -16.48
CA LYS A 323 -14.09 -15.09 -15.62
C LYS A 323 -13.94 -16.43 -16.33
N ARG A 324 -13.20 -17.36 -15.72
CA ARG A 324 -13.23 -18.76 -16.12
C ARG A 324 -14.67 -19.27 -15.94
N THR A 325 -15.36 -19.50 -17.01
CA THR A 325 -16.58 -20.32 -17.02
C THR A 325 -16.17 -21.74 -16.65
N LYS A 326 -16.55 -22.19 -15.46
CA LYS A 326 -16.50 -23.61 -15.12
C LYS A 326 -17.53 -24.31 -16.03
N LYS A 327 -17.05 -25.24 -16.85
CA LYS A 327 -17.87 -26.33 -17.39
C LYS A 327 -18.01 -27.40 -16.33
#